data_047093dddf4d4b1b601b216717ee5050
#
_entry.id   047093dddf4d4b1b601b216717ee5050
#
_cell.length_a   1.000
_cell.length_b   1.000
_cell.length_c   1.000
_cell.angle_alpha   90.00
_cell.angle_beta   90.00
_cell.angle_gamma   90.00
#
_symmetry.space_group_name_H-M   'P 1'
#
loop_
_entity.id
_entity.type
_entity.pdbx_description
1 polymer ?
#
loop_
_entity_poly.entity_id
_entity_poly.type
_entity_poly.pdbx_seq_one_letter_code
_entity_poly.pdbx_strand_id
1 'polypeptide(L)'
;MDCDPQQNLNRWLMRRNEAGETFQKKISPLPTDLDFSSKNLNQFDFVVIDSAGVDSKTGRKALLNADYLISPLKPSQADLDTILDHDDIIRQAKTINKKMHAFYLLNMCSTHHKDSEKNDTLTELKAADLASVVLDEVVFERKILRTSFSEGGSCFELKNNKSAKEIGTILTKILGV
;
A
#
# COMPACT_ATOMS: atom_id res chain seq x y z
N MET A 1 -11.46 1.29 3.31
CA MET A 1 -12.01 0.05 3.91
C MET A 1 -10.88 -0.64 4.65
N ASP A 2 -11.05 -0.90 5.95
CA ASP A 2 -10.05 -1.57 6.78
C ASP A 2 -10.50 -3.02 7.03
N CYS A 3 -9.85 -3.95 6.36
CA CYS A 3 -10.14 -5.38 6.43
C CYS A 3 -9.08 -6.15 7.24
N ASP A 4 -8.13 -5.44 7.84
CA ASP A 4 -7.17 -6.03 8.75
C ASP A 4 -7.79 -6.19 10.15
N PRO A 5 -7.67 -7.36 10.79
CA PRO A 5 -8.09 -7.56 12.18
C PRO A 5 -7.45 -6.58 13.17
N GLN A 6 -6.29 -6.03 12.87
CA GLN A 6 -5.61 -5.02 13.70
C GLN A 6 -6.30 -3.66 13.68
N GLN A 7 -7.12 -3.37 12.66
CA GLN A 7 -7.91 -2.14 12.54
C GLN A 7 -7.06 -0.84 12.61
N ASN A 8 -5.85 -0.86 12.06
CA ASN A 8 -4.93 0.27 12.15
C ASN A 8 -5.38 1.48 11.33
N LEU A 9 -5.97 1.24 10.16
CA LEU A 9 -6.53 2.28 9.32
C LEU A 9 -7.75 2.95 9.98
N ASN A 10 -8.63 2.16 10.59
CA ASN A 10 -9.79 2.69 11.32
C ASN A 10 -9.34 3.54 12.54
N ARG A 11 -8.35 3.10 13.30
CA ARG A 11 -7.79 3.90 14.40
C ARG A 11 -7.16 5.21 13.91
N TRP A 12 -6.47 5.17 12.78
CA TRP A 12 -5.95 6.38 12.15
C TRP A 12 -7.08 7.34 11.75
N LEU A 13 -8.16 6.81 11.16
CA LEU A 13 -9.33 7.60 10.76
C LEU A 13 -10.05 8.23 11.95
N MET A 14 -10.15 7.52 13.08
CA MET A 14 -10.69 8.08 14.33
C MET A 14 -9.88 9.30 14.78
N ARG A 15 -8.55 9.16 14.88
CA ARG A 15 -7.65 10.29 15.23
C ARG A 15 -7.79 11.47 14.26
N ARG A 16 -7.93 11.16 12.95
CA ARG A 16 -8.15 12.19 11.93
C ARG A 16 -9.44 12.97 12.16
N ASN A 17 -10.51 12.28 12.49
CA ASN A 17 -11.82 12.89 12.76
C ASN A 17 -11.78 13.72 14.07
N GLU A 18 -11.07 13.26 15.09
CA GLU A 18 -10.85 13.99 16.34
C GLU A 18 -10.05 15.29 16.14
N ALA A 19 -9.11 15.28 15.19
CA ALA A 19 -8.33 16.46 14.83
C ALA A 19 -9.14 17.55 14.07
N GLY A 20 -10.36 17.24 13.68
CA GLY A 20 -11.33 18.18 13.09
C GLY A 20 -10.82 18.81 11.79
N GLU A 21 -10.90 20.15 11.71
CA GLU A 21 -10.53 20.91 10.50
C GLU A 21 -9.03 21.00 10.23
N THR A 22 -8.19 20.39 11.08
CA THR A 22 -6.73 20.36 10.88
C THR A 22 -6.37 19.71 9.55
N PHE A 23 -7.17 18.75 9.08
CA PHE A 23 -6.95 18.03 7.83
C PHE A 23 -8.05 18.33 6.81
N GLN A 24 -7.64 18.83 5.64
CA GLN A 24 -8.56 19.38 4.63
C GLN A 24 -9.37 18.34 3.86
N LYS A 25 -8.91 17.08 3.75
CA LYS A 25 -9.59 16.06 2.93
C LYS A 25 -10.45 15.15 3.79
N LYS A 26 -11.74 15.05 3.44
CA LYS A 26 -12.62 14.03 3.99
C LYS A 26 -12.26 12.65 3.44
N ILE A 27 -12.17 11.70 4.36
CA ILE A 27 -12.02 10.28 4.06
C ILE A 27 -13.21 9.58 4.70
N SER A 28 -13.98 8.86 3.88
CA SER A 28 -15.17 8.16 4.35
C SER A 28 -14.84 6.71 4.65
N PRO A 29 -15.15 6.19 5.87
CA PRO A 29 -15.02 4.78 6.15
C PRO A 29 -16.03 3.98 5.32
N LEU A 30 -15.62 2.80 4.87
CA LEU A 30 -16.49 1.85 4.20
C LEU A 30 -16.58 0.55 5.03
N PRO A 31 -17.77 -0.08 5.12
CA PRO A 31 -17.94 -1.35 5.81
C PRO A 31 -17.07 -2.47 5.19
N THR A 32 -16.59 -3.38 6.02
CA THR A 32 -15.74 -4.51 5.59
C THR A 32 -16.50 -5.61 4.84
N ASP A 33 -17.81 -5.64 4.96
CA ASP A 33 -18.73 -6.57 4.29
C ASP A 33 -19.31 -6.00 2.99
N LEU A 34 -18.85 -4.80 2.56
CA LEU A 34 -19.33 -4.18 1.35
C LEU A 34 -19.07 -5.06 0.13
N ASP A 35 -20.09 -5.16 -0.71
CA ASP A 35 -19.96 -5.79 -2.01
C ASP A 35 -19.16 -4.87 -2.95
N PHE A 36 -17.97 -5.32 -3.37
CA PHE A 36 -17.10 -4.56 -4.27
C PHE A 36 -17.72 -4.30 -5.66
N SER A 37 -18.74 -5.09 -6.04
CA SER A 37 -19.47 -4.87 -7.29
C SER A 37 -20.55 -3.77 -7.17
N SER A 38 -20.75 -3.21 -5.97
CA SER A 38 -21.83 -2.28 -5.73
C SER A 38 -21.60 -0.93 -6.44
N LYS A 39 -22.66 -0.41 -7.09
CA LYS A 39 -22.67 0.91 -7.72
C LYS A 39 -22.34 2.06 -6.74
N ASN A 40 -22.42 1.79 -5.44
CA ASN A 40 -22.12 2.77 -4.38
C ASN A 40 -20.62 3.15 -4.34
N LEU A 41 -19.72 2.35 -4.92
CA LEU A 41 -18.29 2.69 -5.02
C LEU A 41 -18.02 3.78 -6.05
N ASN A 42 -18.87 3.94 -7.06
CA ASN A 42 -18.69 4.93 -8.14
C ASN A 42 -18.80 6.39 -7.68
N GLN A 43 -19.20 6.63 -6.43
CA GLN A 43 -19.21 7.97 -5.84
C GLN A 43 -17.83 8.42 -5.30
N PHE A 44 -16.85 7.52 -5.28
CA PHE A 44 -15.50 7.80 -4.79
C PHE A 44 -14.52 7.85 -5.95
N ASP A 45 -13.59 8.79 -5.93
CA ASP A 45 -12.48 8.86 -6.87
C ASP A 45 -11.53 7.67 -6.67
N PHE A 46 -11.30 7.28 -5.41
CA PHE A 46 -10.47 6.14 -5.01
C PHE A 46 -11.10 5.39 -3.84
N VAL A 47 -11.00 4.07 -3.89
CA VAL A 47 -11.31 3.19 -2.76
C VAL A 47 -10.05 2.45 -2.36
N VAL A 48 -9.56 2.71 -1.15
CA VAL A 48 -8.38 2.03 -0.60
C VAL A 48 -8.85 0.90 0.31
N ILE A 49 -8.32 -0.30 0.07
CA ILE A 49 -8.61 -1.50 0.85
C ILE A 49 -7.32 -1.91 1.56
N ASP A 50 -7.33 -1.85 2.89
CA ASP A 50 -6.27 -2.39 3.73
C ASP A 50 -6.65 -3.81 4.17
N SER A 51 -5.82 -4.78 3.86
CA SER A 51 -6.11 -6.20 4.13
C SER A 51 -4.99 -6.89 4.89
N ALA A 52 -5.33 -7.86 5.73
CA ALA A 52 -4.40 -8.67 6.52
C ALA A 52 -3.55 -9.63 5.69
N GLY A 53 -3.26 -9.28 4.46
CA GLY A 53 -2.56 -10.12 3.49
C GLY A 53 -3.48 -10.74 2.46
N VAL A 54 -2.90 -11.12 1.34
CA VAL A 54 -3.64 -11.60 0.17
C VAL A 54 -4.31 -12.97 0.39
N ASP A 55 -3.80 -13.77 1.30
CA ASP A 55 -4.35 -15.13 1.55
C ASP A 55 -5.60 -15.13 2.44
N SER A 56 -6.00 -13.99 2.98
CA SER A 56 -7.26 -13.87 3.70
C SER A 56 -8.46 -13.93 2.74
N LYS A 57 -9.63 -14.36 3.22
CA LYS A 57 -10.88 -14.39 2.43
C LYS A 57 -11.21 -13.00 1.85
N THR A 58 -11.00 -11.96 2.63
CA THR A 58 -11.24 -10.57 2.22
C THR A 58 -10.16 -10.09 1.25
N GLY A 59 -8.89 -10.43 1.49
CA GLY A 59 -7.79 -10.14 0.58
C GLY A 59 -8.02 -10.75 -0.81
N ARG A 60 -8.41 -12.02 -0.88
CA ARG A 60 -8.75 -12.69 -2.16
C ARG A 60 -9.92 -12.00 -2.88
N LYS A 61 -10.97 -11.58 -2.15
CA LYS A 61 -12.07 -10.80 -2.75
C LYS A 61 -11.60 -9.44 -3.27
N ALA A 62 -10.72 -8.76 -2.53
CA ALA A 62 -10.16 -7.48 -2.94
C ALA A 62 -9.36 -7.64 -4.24
N LEU A 63 -8.50 -8.66 -4.36
CA LEU A 63 -7.72 -8.93 -5.56
C LEU A 63 -8.57 -9.11 -6.82
N LEU A 64 -9.73 -9.75 -6.69
CA LEU A 64 -10.63 -9.99 -7.81
C LEU A 64 -11.32 -8.71 -8.32
N ASN A 65 -11.29 -7.62 -7.56
CA ASN A 65 -11.99 -6.37 -7.87
C ASN A 65 -11.06 -5.14 -7.92
N ALA A 66 -9.81 -5.27 -7.50
CA ALA A 66 -8.86 -4.17 -7.48
C ALA A 66 -8.38 -3.81 -8.90
N ASP A 67 -8.26 -2.52 -9.19
CA ASP A 67 -7.56 -2.02 -10.38
C ASP A 67 -6.05 -2.01 -10.14
N TYR A 68 -5.64 -1.71 -8.92
CA TYR A 68 -4.24 -1.64 -8.49
C TYR A 68 -4.03 -2.44 -7.21
N LEU A 69 -2.99 -3.25 -7.18
CA LEU A 69 -2.46 -3.91 -5.98
C LEU A 69 -1.08 -3.35 -5.68
N ILE A 70 -0.87 -2.89 -4.48
CA ILE A 70 0.46 -2.50 -3.97
C ILE A 70 0.78 -3.44 -2.82
N SER A 71 1.85 -4.22 -2.96
CA SER A 71 2.36 -5.12 -1.93
C SER A 71 3.64 -4.52 -1.34
N PRO A 72 3.53 -3.82 -0.19
CA PRO A 72 4.71 -3.29 0.49
C PRO A 72 5.45 -4.40 1.20
N LEU A 73 6.79 -4.41 1.08
CA LEU A 73 7.67 -5.35 1.78
C LEU A 73 8.91 -4.61 2.30
N LYS A 74 9.47 -5.11 3.39
CA LYS A 74 10.74 -4.61 3.92
C LYS A 74 11.90 -5.20 3.13
N PRO A 75 13.05 -4.52 3.06
CA PRO A 75 14.26 -5.12 2.53
C PRO A 75 14.85 -6.10 3.55
N SER A 76 14.20 -7.27 3.70
CA SER A 76 14.59 -8.29 4.66
C SER A 76 14.45 -9.69 4.07
N GLN A 77 15.32 -10.62 4.50
CA GLN A 77 15.26 -12.01 4.07
C GLN A 77 13.90 -12.64 4.40
N ALA A 78 13.33 -12.31 5.56
CA ALA A 78 12.02 -12.87 5.97
C ALA A 78 10.88 -12.50 5.01
N ASP A 79 10.90 -11.29 4.45
CA ASP A 79 9.92 -10.87 3.46
C ASP A 79 10.20 -11.56 2.10
N LEU A 80 11.47 -11.69 1.71
CA LEU A 80 11.86 -12.37 0.47
C LEU A 80 11.50 -13.85 0.47
N ASP A 81 11.66 -14.54 1.59
CA ASP A 81 11.36 -15.99 1.71
C ASP A 81 9.87 -16.30 1.42
N THR A 82 8.98 -15.33 1.57
CA THR A 82 7.55 -15.50 1.33
C THR A 82 7.06 -14.94 0.01
N ILE A 83 7.94 -14.29 -0.76
CA ILE A 83 7.53 -13.53 -1.94
C ILE A 83 6.94 -14.39 -3.05
N LEU A 84 7.48 -15.57 -3.27
CA LEU A 84 7.02 -16.47 -4.34
C LEU A 84 5.61 -16.99 -4.06
N ASP A 85 5.34 -17.41 -2.82
CA ASP A 85 4.00 -17.86 -2.40
C ASP A 85 2.97 -16.72 -2.54
N HIS A 86 3.37 -15.51 -2.17
CA HIS A 86 2.55 -14.31 -2.32
C HIS A 86 2.28 -14.00 -3.80
N ASP A 87 3.31 -14.06 -4.64
CA ASP A 87 3.17 -13.77 -6.08
C ASP A 87 2.34 -14.83 -6.81
N ASP A 88 2.38 -16.09 -6.38
CA ASP A 88 1.54 -17.16 -6.93
C ASP A 88 0.04 -16.87 -6.72
N ILE A 89 -0.34 -16.34 -5.55
CA ILE A 89 -1.72 -15.90 -5.29
C ILE A 89 -2.09 -14.74 -6.21
N ILE A 90 -1.19 -13.78 -6.41
CA ILE A 90 -1.41 -12.65 -7.32
C ILE A 90 -1.54 -13.17 -8.77
N ARG A 91 -0.69 -14.09 -9.18
CA ARG A 91 -0.71 -14.72 -10.50
C ARG A 91 -2.04 -15.41 -10.78
N GLN A 92 -2.55 -16.17 -9.81
CA GLN A 92 -3.88 -16.78 -9.88
C GLN A 92 -5.00 -15.73 -9.98
N ALA A 93 -4.95 -14.68 -9.15
CA ALA A 93 -5.95 -13.61 -9.20
C ALA A 93 -5.97 -12.89 -10.56
N LYS A 94 -4.81 -12.66 -11.18
CA LYS A 94 -4.68 -12.04 -12.51
C LYS A 94 -5.26 -12.90 -13.64
N THR A 95 -5.43 -14.20 -13.47
CA THR A 95 -6.13 -15.04 -14.46
C THR A 95 -7.61 -14.66 -14.57
N ILE A 96 -8.20 -14.19 -13.48
CA ILE A 96 -9.60 -13.78 -13.38
C ILE A 96 -9.71 -12.27 -13.58
N ASN A 97 -8.99 -11.49 -12.79
CA ASN A 97 -8.95 -10.02 -12.87
C ASN A 97 -7.78 -9.57 -13.78
N LYS A 98 -7.98 -9.67 -15.08
CA LYS A 98 -6.94 -9.32 -16.09
C LYS A 98 -6.59 -7.84 -16.12
N LYS A 99 -7.40 -6.97 -15.49
CA LYS A 99 -7.17 -5.52 -15.46
C LYS A 99 -6.25 -5.09 -14.31
N MET A 100 -6.04 -5.97 -13.33
CA MET A 100 -5.27 -5.62 -12.15
C MET A 100 -3.80 -5.36 -12.47
N HIS A 101 -3.33 -4.17 -12.11
CA HIS A 101 -1.91 -3.82 -12.09
C HIS A 101 -1.35 -4.11 -10.71
N ALA A 102 -0.38 -5.00 -10.61
CA ALA A 102 0.22 -5.41 -9.34
C ALA A 102 1.66 -4.93 -9.23
N PHE A 103 2.02 -4.38 -8.07
CA PHE A 103 3.32 -3.78 -7.79
C PHE A 103 3.88 -4.26 -6.46
N TYR A 104 5.18 -4.56 -6.46
CA TYR A 104 5.97 -4.67 -5.24
C TYR A 104 6.67 -3.34 -4.95
N LEU A 105 6.58 -2.89 -3.71
CA LEU A 105 7.15 -1.63 -3.25
C LEU A 105 8.00 -1.88 -2.00
N LEU A 106 9.32 -1.64 -2.08
CA LEU A 106 10.13 -1.65 -0.88
C LEU A 106 9.74 -0.50 0.05
N ASN A 107 9.39 -0.86 1.26
CA ASN A 107 8.95 0.04 2.32
C ASN A 107 9.86 -0.07 3.54
N MET A 108 9.89 0.97 4.35
CA MET A 108 10.73 1.04 5.56
C MET A 108 12.23 0.83 5.28
N CYS A 109 12.68 1.22 4.09
CA CYS A 109 14.10 1.18 3.76
C CYS A 109 14.92 2.09 4.68
N SER A 110 16.10 1.65 5.06
CA SER A 110 17.03 2.46 5.83
C SER A 110 17.44 3.74 5.10
N THR A 111 17.52 4.84 5.83
CA THR A 111 18.08 6.10 5.29
C THR A 111 19.61 6.15 5.35
N HIS A 112 20.24 5.13 5.90
CA HIS A 112 21.70 5.09 6.06
C HIS A 112 22.36 4.78 4.70
N HIS A 113 23.27 5.68 4.27
CA HIS A 113 23.86 5.63 2.93
C HIS A 113 24.79 4.42 2.66
N LYS A 114 25.27 3.75 3.72
CA LYS A 114 26.11 2.54 3.62
C LYS A 114 25.29 1.23 3.64
N ASP A 115 23.99 1.34 3.77
CA ASP A 115 23.13 0.19 3.83
C ASP A 115 22.84 -0.31 2.39
N SER A 116 23.28 -1.51 2.07
CA SER A 116 23.11 -2.14 0.76
C SER A 116 21.80 -2.94 0.65
N GLU A 117 21.16 -3.29 1.78
CA GLU A 117 20.00 -4.20 1.83
C GLU A 117 18.93 -3.86 0.80
N LYS A 118 18.63 -2.58 0.66
CA LYS A 118 17.66 -2.11 -0.35
C LYS A 118 18.06 -2.51 -1.78
N ASN A 119 19.32 -2.30 -2.14
CA ASN A 119 19.79 -2.58 -3.50
C ASN A 119 19.88 -4.08 -3.76
N ASP A 120 20.34 -4.84 -2.77
CA ASP A 120 20.46 -6.29 -2.84
C ASP A 120 19.06 -6.91 -3.00
N THR A 121 18.07 -6.48 -2.18
CA THR A 121 16.69 -6.91 -2.27
C THR A 121 16.03 -6.54 -3.63
N LEU A 122 16.25 -5.33 -4.13
CA LEU A 122 15.74 -4.93 -5.46
C LEU A 122 16.33 -5.80 -6.57
N THR A 123 17.61 -6.13 -6.48
CA THR A 123 18.28 -6.98 -7.48
C THR A 123 17.68 -8.38 -7.47
N GLU A 124 17.47 -8.96 -6.30
CA GLU A 124 16.88 -10.28 -6.13
C GLU A 124 15.43 -10.33 -6.64
N LEU A 125 14.59 -9.38 -6.23
CA LEU A 125 13.21 -9.29 -6.69
C LEU A 125 13.10 -9.14 -8.21
N LYS A 126 13.98 -8.35 -8.83
CA LYS A 126 13.98 -8.15 -10.30
C LYS A 126 14.51 -9.35 -11.06
N ALA A 127 15.33 -10.18 -10.43
CA ALA A 127 15.81 -11.42 -11.02
C ALA A 127 14.76 -12.55 -10.95
N ALA A 128 13.77 -12.44 -10.05
CA ALA A 128 12.69 -13.41 -9.90
C ALA A 128 11.64 -13.26 -11.01
N ASP A 129 11.05 -14.39 -11.43
CA ASP A 129 9.90 -14.39 -12.37
C ASP A 129 8.61 -14.08 -11.61
N LEU A 130 8.32 -12.80 -11.44
CA LEU A 130 7.16 -12.32 -10.70
C LEU A 130 6.04 -11.85 -11.64
N ALA A 131 4.78 -12.10 -11.26
CA ALA A 131 3.60 -11.58 -11.93
C ALA A 131 3.37 -10.09 -11.67
N SER A 132 4.05 -9.54 -10.67
CA SER A 132 3.97 -8.14 -10.24
C SER A 132 5.18 -7.34 -10.71
N VAL A 133 4.98 -6.05 -10.96
CA VAL A 133 6.08 -5.13 -11.32
C VAL A 133 6.80 -4.71 -10.04
N VAL A 134 8.11 -4.88 -10.02
CA VAL A 134 8.95 -4.36 -8.93
C VAL A 134 9.29 -2.89 -9.21
N LEU A 135 8.87 -1.99 -8.32
CA LEU A 135 9.17 -0.57 -8.44
C LEU A 135 10.63 -0.28 -8.07
N ASP A 136 11.25 0.64 -8.80
CA ASP A 136 12.60 1.16 -8.48
C ASP A 136 12.57 2.12 -7.29
N GLU A 137 11.46 2.84 -7.20
CA GLU A 137 11.20 3.77 -6.12
C GLU A 137 10.92 3.02 -4.82
N VAL A 138 11.38 3.59 -3.70
CA VAL A 138 11.23 2.99 -2.38
C VAL A 138 10.72 4.01 -1.37
N VAL A 139 10.09 3.54 -0.31
CA VAL A 139 9.71 4.36 0.84
C VAL A 139 10.73 4.17 1.96
N PHE A 140 11.37 5.26 2.36
CA PHE A 140 12.32 5.22 3.47
C PHE A 140 11.63 5.31 4.82
N GLU A 141 12.19 4.62 5.82
CA GLU A 141 11.73 4.75 7.19
C GLU A 141 12.09 6.14 7.75
N ARG A 142 11.07 6.97 7.95
CA ARG A 142 11.24 8.32 8.48
C ARG A 142 10.30 8.59 9.64
N LYS A 143 10.80 9.30 10.64
CA LYS A 143 10.01 9.72 11.82
C LYS A 143 8.72 10.43 11.41
N ILE A 144 8.75 11.26 10.36
CA ILE A 144 7.59 12.03 9.90
C ILE A 144 6.39 11.15 9.51
N LEU A 145 6.63 9.98 8.92
CA LEU A 145 5.57 9.03 8.56
C LEU A 145 4.89 8.47 9.81
N ARG A 146 5.69 8.13 10.84
CA ARG A 146 5.15 7.63 12.10
C ARG A 146 4.38 8.73 12.87
N THR A 147 4.95 9.94 12.92
CA THR A 147 4.34 11.06 13.63
C THR A 147 3.04 11.48 12.95
N SER A 148 3.02 11.68 11.63
CA SER A 148 1.78 12.04 10.93
C SER A 148 0.70 10.96 11.10
N PHE A 149 1.06 9.69 11.01
CA PHE A 149 0.11 8.59 11.24
C PHE A 149 -0.47 8.60 12.67
N SER A 150 0.36 8.85 13.69
CA SER A 150 -0.11 8.92 15.08
C SER A 150 -1.06 10.09 15.35
N GLU A 151 -0.99 11.13 14.54
CA GLU A 151 -1.84 12.33 14.64
C GLU A 151 -3.09 12.27 13.72
N GLY A 152 -3.29 11.19 12.96
CA GLY A 152 -4.39 11.07 11.98
C GLY A 152 -4.12 11.81 10.68
N GLY A 153 -2.91 12.34 10.49
CA GLY A 153 -2.48 13.05 9.28
C GLY A 153 -1.72 12.18 8.29
N SER A 154 -1.26 12.82 7.23
CA SER A 154 -0.35 12.24 6.23
C SER A 154 0.86 13.14 6.01
N CYS A 155 1.92 12.58 5.43
CA CYS A 155 3.11 13.37 5.09
C CYS A 155 2.81 14.48 4.05
N PHE A 156 1.75 14.35 3.24
CA PHE A 156 1.35 15.35 2.26
C PHE A 156 0.77 16.62 2.89
N GLU A 157 0.28 16.53 4.12
CA GLU A 157 -0.30 17.65 4.85
C GLU A 157 0.76 18.43 5.64
N LEU A 158 1.99 17.94 5.65
CA LEU A 158 3.13 18.57 6.31
C LEU A 158 4.05 19.24 5.28
N LYS A 159 4.46 20.49 5.56
CA LYS A 159 5.24 21.29 4.61
C LYS A 159 6.63 20.67 4.34
N ASN A 160 7.05 20.73 3.08
CA ASN A 160 8.43 20.52 2.59
C ASN A 160 9.15 19.27 3.16
N ASN A 161 8.55 18.08 3.01
CA ASN A 161 9.21 16.89 3.47
C ASN A 161 9.57 15.92 2.33
N LYS A 162 10.64 15.17 2.53
CA LYS A 162 11.15 14.21 1.54
C LYS A 162 10.17 13.05 1.33
N SER A 163 9.46 12.60 2.38
CA SER A 163 8.51 11.48 2.28
C SER A 163 7.35 11.80 1.33
N ALA A 164 6.82 13.02 1.37
CA ALA A 164 5.74 13.42 0.46
C ALA A 164 6.21 13.40 -1.01
N LYS A 165 7.45 13.81 -1.28
CA LYS A 165 8.03 13.74 -2.63
C LYS A 165 8.22 12.30 -3.09
N GLU A 166 8.81 11.45 -2.24
CA GLU A 166 9.05 10.03 -2.52
C GLU A 166 7.74 9.31 -2.83
N ILE A 167 6.75 9.42 -1.94
CA ILE A 167 5.44 8.77 -2.12
C ILE A 167 4.68 9.38 -3.30
N GLY A 168 4.77 10.69 -3.52
CA GLY A 168 4.17 11.36 -4.68
C GLY A 168 4.69 10.79 -6.00
N THR A 169 6.01 10.62 -6.13
CA THR A 169 6.62 10.00 -7.32
C THR A 169 6.12 8.57 -7.54
N ILE A 170 6.02 7.78 -6.46
CA ILE A 170 5.50 6.41 -6.52
C ILE A 170 4.04 6.41 -7.01
N LEU A 171 3.19 7.25 -6.42
CA LEU A 171 1.78 7.33 -6.81
C LEU A 171 1.61 7.79 -8.26
N THR A 172 2.37 8.79 -8.70
CA THR A 172 2.38 9.23 -10.10
C THR A 172 2.73 8.07 -11.05
N LYS A 173 3.73 7.27 -10.70
CA LYS A 173 4.16 6.12 -11.52
C LYS A 173 3.10 5.02 -11.57
N ILE A 174 2.45 4.72 -10.43
CA ILE A 174 1.44 3.67 -10.33
C ILE A 174 0.15 4.09 -11.05
N LEU A 175 -0.32 5.31 -10.83
CA LEU A 175 -1.62 5.78 -11.30
C LEU A 175 -1.56 6.44 -12.69
N GLY A 176 -0.37 6.75 -13.19
CA GLY A 176 -0.17 7.40 -14.49
C GLY A 176 -0.64 8.86 -14.51
N VAL A 177 -0.58 9.57 -13.37
CA VAL A 177 -1.05 10.96 -13.19
C VAL A 177 0.07 11.92 -12.86
#